data_4db63afc2aaea6e2de0d6af74fc6c951
#
_entry.id   4db63afc2aaea6e2de0d6af74fc6c951
#
_cell.length_a   1.000
_cell.length_b   1.000
_cell.length_c   1.000
_cell.angle_alpha   90.00
_cell.angle_beta   90.00
_cell.angle_gamma   90.00
#
_symmetry.space_group_name_H-M   'P 1'
#
loop_
_entity.id
_entity.type
_entity.pdbx_description
1 polymer ?
#
loop_
_entity_poly.entity_id
_entity_poly.type
_entity_poly.pdbx_seq_one_letter_code
_entity_poly.pdbx_strand_id
1 'polypeptide(L)'
;MPAAISAAVCSFATVEAAVNAVIQTIQAGVPVARIEVANAIHMDAINKYSKLELPVAPTLWLEFHGTEASVAEQAEMVQKITADHGGANFSWTTRPEDRQKLWRARHDVVYADRAMRPGGQIFTTDVCVPISRLAECIVTTEKDVAASFLPALIVGHVGDGNFHLVIVLNPNDPREVAEAERLNERLVHRALSLDGTCTGEHGIGCGKIDFLLAEHGEAVSVMRAIKKAIDPDNIMNPGKILRI
;
A
#
# COMPACT_ATOMS: atom_id res chain seq x y z
N MET A 1 -2.30 23.64 -10.86
CA MET A 1 -3.37 22.75 -10.41
C MET A 1 -4.09 22.24 -11.66
N PRO A 2 -4.58 20.98 -11.68
CA PRO A 2 -5.38 20.49 -12.80
C PRO A 2 -6.67 21.32 -12.93
N ALA A 3 -7.17 21.46 -14.16
CA ALA A 3 -8.39 22.20 -14.43
C ALA A 3 -9.63 21.48 -13.85
N ALA A 4 -9.61 20.15 -13.84
CA ALA A 4 -10.63 19.30 -13.24
C ALA A 4 -9.99 18.13 -12.48
N ILE A 5 -10.68 17.66 -11.45
CA ILE A 5 -10.35 16.49 -10.65
C ILE A 5 -11.61 15.65 -10.51
N SER A 6 -11.50 14.34 -10.74
CA SER A 6 -12.56 13.40 -10.36
C SER A 6 -12.01 12.26 -9.52
N ALA A 7 -12.87 11.66 -8.71
CA ALA A 7 -12.55 10.47 -7.93
C ALA A 7 -13.53 9.35 -8.22
N ALA A 8 -13.04 8.12 -8.15
CA ALA A 8 -13.87 6.94 -8.30
C ALA A 8 -13.60 5.92 -7.21
N VAL A 9 -14.56 5.03 -6.97
CA VAL A 9 -14.44 3.87 -6.10
C VAL A 9 -15.02 2.66 -6.81
N CYS A 10 -14.40 1.50 -6.63
CA CYS A 10 -14.87 0.22 -7.17
C CYS A 10 -14.55 -0.92 -6.21
N SER A 11 -15.49 -1.81 -5.96
CA SER A 11 -15.31 -3.00 -5.12
C SER A 11 -15.13 -4.26 -5.97
N PHE A 12 -14.44 -5.27 -5.41
CA PHE A 12 -14.12 -6.53 -6.10
C PHE A 12 -14.35 -7.72 -5.19
N ALA A 13 -14.52 -8.90 -5.77
CA ALA A 13 -14.65 -10.14 -5.02
C ALA A 13 -13.33 -10.56 -4.34
N THR A 14 -12.19 -10.25 -4.95
CA THR A 14 -10.84 -10.60 -4.48
C THR A 14 -9.85 -9.44 -4.65
N VAL A 15 -8.80 -9.41 -3.84
CA VAL A 15 -7.69 -8.44 -4.02
C VAL A 15 -6.98 -8.69 -5.35
N GLU A 16 -6.86 -9.95 -5.77
CA GLU A 16 -6.29 -10.32 -7.08
C GLU A 16 -7.01 -9.63 -8.24
N ALA A 17 -8.35 -9.68 -8.26
CA ALA A 17 -9.16 -9.03 -9.28
C ALA A 17 -8.95 -7.49 -9.28
N ALA A 18 -8.93 -6.88 -8.10
CA ALA A 18 -8.66 -5.45 -7.94
C ALA A 18 -7.29 -5.06 -8.51
N VAL A 19 -6.24 -5.81 -8.14
CA VAL A 19 -4.86 -5.52 -8.56
C VAL A 19 -4.65 -5.78 -10.06
N ASN A 20 -5.29 -6.82 -10.63
CA ASN A 20 -5.24 -7.04 -12.08
C ASN A 20 -5.90 -5.89 -12.86
N ALA A 21 -6.97 -5.31 -12.34
CA ALA A 21 -7.57 -4.10 -12.91
C ALA A 21 -6.61 -2.89 -12.85
N VAL A 22 -5.84 -2.75 -11.76
CA VAL A 22 -4.77 -1.72 -11.64
C VAL A 22 -3.70 -1.94 -12.70
N ILE A 23 -3.16 -3.16 -12.81
CA ILE A 23 -2.13 -3.49 -13.78
C ILE A 23 -2.60 -3.15 -15.21
N GLN A 24 -3.80 -3.55 -15.58
CA GLN A 24 -4.37 -3.25 -16.90
C GLN A 24 -4.58 -1.75 -17.10
N THR A 25 -5.03 -1.02 -16.08
CA THR A 25 -5.20 0.43 -16.15
C THR A 25 -3.88 1.15 -16.47
N ILE A 26 -2.80 0.78 -15.77
CA ILE A 26 -1.48 1.35 -16.00
C ILE A 26 -0.93 0.94 -17.37
N GLN A 27 -1.08 -0.34 -17.77
CA GLN A 27 -0.64 -0.85 -19.07
C GLN A 27 -1.40 -0.22 -20.25
N ALA A 28 -2.67 0.13 -20.05
CA ALA A 28 -3.47 0.86 -21.05
C ALA A 28 -3.05 2.34 -21.19
N GLY A 29 -2.09 2.82 -20.39
CA GLY A 29 -1.61 4.19 -20.43
C GLY A 29 -2.61 5.23 -19.89
N VAL A 30 -3.56 4.81 -19.06
CA VAL A 30 -4.50 5.75 -18.42
C VAL A 30 -3.71 6.61 -17.42
N PRO A 31 -3.69 7.95 -17.57
CA PRO A 31 -2.87 8.82 -16.72
C PRO A 31 -3.54 9.10 -15.37
N VAL A 32 -3.78 8.04 -14.60
CA VAL A 32 -4.37 8.16 -13.26
C VAL A 32 -3.46 8.95 -12.33
N ALA A 33 -4.03 9.83 -11.52
CA ALA A 33 -3.27 10.60 -10.54
C ALA A 33 -2.86 9.76 -9.34
N ARG A 34 -3.71 8.83 -8.90
CA ARG A 34 -3.42 7.82 -7.87
C ARG A 34 -4.44 6.69 -7.89
N ILE A 35 -3.99 5.52 -7.46
CA ILE A 35 -4.81 4.34 -7.23
C ILE A 35 -4.43 3.72 -5.89
N GLU A 36 -5.42 3.58 -5.02
CA GLU A 36 -5.29 3.04 -3.67
C GLU A 36 -6.10 1.75 -3.56
N VAL A 37 -5.61 0.81 -2.76
CA VAL A 37 -6.33 -0.44 -2.46
C VAL A 37 -6.52 -0.60 -0.95
N ALA A 38 -7.62 -1.22 -0.55
CA ALA A 38 -7.78 -1.83 0.77
C ALA A 38 -8.47 -3.19 0.63
N ASN A 39 -8.06 -4.16 1.46
CA ASN A 39 -8.73 -5.46 1.51
C ASN A 39 -10.04 -5.42 2.31
N ALA A 40 -10.80 -6.52 2.29
CA ALA A 40 -12.12 -6.59 2.95
C ALA A 40 -12.05 -6.34 4.48
N ILE A 41 -11.02 -6.84 5.16
CA ILE A 41 -10.83 -6.64 6.62
C ILE A 41 -10.65 -5.15 6.91
N HIS A 42 -9.92 -4.44 6.07
CA HIS A 42 -9.71 -3.01 6.17
C HIS A 42 -11.01 -2.23 5.97
N MET A 43 -11.82 -2.63 4.98
CA MET A 43 -13.14 -2.01 4.73
C MET A 43 -14.10 -2.19 5.91
N ASP A 44 -14.08 -3.33 6.57
CA ASP A 44 -14.88 -3.57 7.79
C ASP A 44 -14.42 -2.65 8.95
N ALA A 45 -13.09 -2.49 9.12
CA ALA A 45 -12.54 -1.57 10.12
C ALA A 45 -12.94 -0.10 9.85
N ILE A 46 -12.84 0.35 8.59
CA ILE A 46 -13.27 1.69 8.17
C ILE A 46 -14.76 1.91 8.45
N ASN A 47 -15.61 0.96 8.08
CA ASN A 47 -17.06 1.05 8.30
C ASN A 47 -17.39 1.22 9.79
N LYS A 48 -16.77 0.41 10.64
CA LYS A 48 -16.98 0.45 12.10
C LYS A 48 -16.52 1.79 12.70
N TYR A 49 -15.35 2.26 12.28
CA TYR A 49 -14.79 3.51 12.82
C TYR A 49 -15.53 4.75 12.34
N SER A 50 -15.74 4.86 11.04
CA SER A 50 -16.32 6.04 10.40
C SER A 50 -17.85 5.99 10.30
N LYS A 51 -18.49 4.91 10.83
CA LYS A 51 -19.95 4.67 10.78
C LYS A 51 -20.48 4.75 9.35
N LEU A 52 -19.82 4.04 8.45
CA LEU A 52 -20.17 3.92 7.03
C LEU A 52 -20.76 2.53 6.74
N GLU A 53 -21.44 2.41 5.62
CA GLU A 53 -22.04 1.16 5.12
C GLU A 53 -21.49 0.82 3.73
N LEU A 54 -20.15 0.96 3.55
CA LEU A 54 -19.49 0.58 2.31
C LEU A 54 -19.43 -0.95 2.18
N PRO A 55 -19.38 -1.50 0.96
CA PRO A 55 -19.20 -2.93 0.77
C PRO A 55 -17.96 -3.44 1.52
N VAL A 56 -18.12 -4.51 2.32
CA VAL A 56 -17.00 -5.20 2.98
C VAL A 56 -16.36 -6.14 1.96
N ALA A 57 -15.59 -5.55 1.04
CA ALA A 57 -14.93 -6.21 -0.06
C ALA A 57 -13.66 -5.45 -0.42
N PRO A 58 -12.67 -6.09 -1.08
CA PRO A 58 -11.53 -5.37 -1.63
C PRO A 58 -11.97 -4.19 -2.49
N THR A 59 -11.43 -3.02 -2.20
CA THR A 59 -11.90 -1.76 -2.81
C THR A 59 -10.73 -0.95 -3.35
N LEU A 60 -10.90 -0.41 -4.56
CA LEU A 60 -10.02 0.58 -5.16
C LEU A 60 -10.61 1.98 -5.00
N TRP A 61 -9.76 2.95 -4.66
CA TRP A 61 -10.01 4.38 -4.80
C TRP A 61 -9.11 4.92 -5.89
N LEU A 62 -9.67 5.70 -6.80
CA LEU A 62 -8.96 6.27 -7.92
C LEU A 62 -9.17 7.77 -7.97
N GLU A 63 -8.17 8.51 -8.44
CA GLU A 63 -8.30 9.93 -8.72
C GLU A 63 -7.73 10.24 -10.10
N PHE A 64 -8.44 11.09 -10.84
CA PHE A 64 -8.08 11.49 -12.19
C PHE A 64 -7.92 13.00 -12.24
N HIS A 65 -6.87 13.45 -12.92
CA HIS A 65 -6.55 14.86 -13.11
C HIS A 65 -6.51 15.21 -14.61
N GLY A 66 -6.98 16.40 -14.96
CA GLY A 66 -6.94 16.87 -16.36
C GLY A 66 -7.92 17.98 -16.65
N THR A 67 -8.41 18.01 -17.87
CA THR A 67 -9.58 18.81 -18.29
C THR A 67 -10.86 18.05 -17.93
N GLU A 68 -12.02 18.71 -17.97
CA GLU A 68 -13.33 18.06 -17.71
C GLU A 68 -13.58 16.86 -18.65
N ALA A 69 -13.26 17.02 -19.94
CA ALA A 69 -13.37 15.94 -20.91
C ALA A 69 -12.41 14.79 -20.61
N SER A 70 -11.16 15.10 -20.27
CA SER A 70 -10.12 14.09 -19.98
C SER A 70 -10.46 13.27 -18.73
N VAL A 71 -10.92 13.89 -17.65
CA VAL A 71 -11.25 13.12 -16.43
C VAL A 71 -12.49 12.24 -16.62
N ALA A 72 -13.44 12.63 -17.48
CA ALA A 72 -14.57 11.80 -17.85
C ALA A 72 -14.13 10.58 -18.69
N GLU A 73 -13.29 10.81 -19.71
CA GLU A 73 -12.73 9.75 -20.55
C GLU A 73 -11.93 8.74 -19.74
N GLN A 74 -11.06 9.20 -18.85
CA GLN A 74 -10.27 8.34 -17.94
C GLN A 74 -11.21 7.48 -17.06
N ALA A 75 -12.24 8.09 -16.47
CA ALA A 75 -13.20 7.37 -15.63
C ALA A 75 -13.97 6.29 -16.42
N GLU A 76 -14.40 6.59 -17.66
CA GLU A 76 -15.07 5.62 -18.53
C GLU A 76 -14.15 4.45 -18.93
N MET A 77 -12.88 4.74 -19.25
CA MET A 77 -11.90 3.71 -19.56
C MET A 77 -11.68 2.78 -18.37
N VAL A 78 -11.46 3.35 -17.18
CA VAL A 78 -11.24 2.58 -15.97
C VAL A 78 -12.50 1.82 -15.55
N GLN A 79 -13.69 2.37 -15.73
CA GLN A 79 -14.94 1.66 -15.48
C GLN A 79 -15.06 0.40 -16.33
N LYS A 80 -14.67 0.44 -17.61
CA LYS A 80 -14.65 -0.75 -18.47
C LYS A 80 -13.63 -1.77 -18.00
N ILE A 81 -12.39 -1.31 -17.73
CA ILE A 81 -11.32 -2.18 -17.23
C ILE A 81 -11.72 -2.86 -15.92
N THR A 82 -12.25 -2.11 -14.96
CA THR A 82 -12.69 -2.68 -13.68
C THR A 82 -13.82 -3.68 -13.87
N ALA A 83 -14.78 -3.42 -14.76
CA ALA A 83 -15.87 -4.35 -15.08
C ALA A 83 -15.36 -5.66 -15.69
N ASP A 84 -14.35 -5.61 -16.57
CA ASP A 84 -13.70 -6.80 -17.17
C ASP A 84 -13.04 -7.70 -16.13
N HIS A 85 -12.62 -7.12 -14.98
CA HIS A 85 -12.07 -7.82 -13.82
C HIS A 85 -13.11 -8.11 -12.72
N GLY A 86 -14.40 -8.03 -13.02
CA GLY A 86 -15.47 -8.32 -12.05
C GLY A 86 -15.68 -7.24 -11.00
N GLY A 87 -15.24 -6.01 -11.28
CA GLY A 87 -15.51 -4.84 -10.44
C GLY A 87 -16.99 -4.53 -10.34
N ALA A 88 -17.44 -4.20 -9.14
CA ALA A 88 -18.83 -3.86 -8.84
C ALA A 88 -18.92 -2.50 -8.16
N ASN A 89 -20.10 -1.89 -8.20
CA ASN A 89 -20.38 -0.62 -7.54
C ASN A 89 -19.44 0.51 -7.97
N PHE A 90 -19.00 0.52 -9.24
CA PHE A 90 -18.19 1.62 -9.74
C PHE A 90 -19.00 2.92 -9.64
N SER A 91 -18.45 3.87 -8.88
CA SER A 91 -19.05 5.19 -8.69
C SER A 91 -17.96 6.23 -8.84
N TRP A 92 -18.23 7.28 -9.63
CA TRP A 92 -17.30 8.38 -9.81
C TRP A 92 -17.98 9.73 -9.70
N THR A 93 -17.21 10.75 -9.34
CA THR A 93 -17.73 12.10 -9.13
C THR A 93 -16.67 13.17 -9.36
N THR A 94 -17.11 14.31 -9.89
CA THR A 94 -16.32 15.54 -9.99
C THR A 94 -16.63 16.52 -8.85
N ARG A 95 -17.74 16.30 -8.12
CA ARG A 95 -18.20 17.19 -7.04
C ARG A 95 -17.22 17.17 -5.86
N PRO A 96 -16.68 18.32 -5.42
CA PRO A 96 -15.66 18.38 -4.36
C PRO A 96 -16.11 17.71 -3.06
N GLU A 97 -17.37 17.87 -2.65
CA GLU A 97 -17.92 17.35 -1.42
C GLU A 97 -17.95 15.81 -1.43
N ASP A 98 -18.34 15.23 -2.57
CA ASP A 98 -18.43 13.77 -2.73
C ASP A 98 -17.02 13.16 -2.83
N ARG A 99 -16.08 13.81 -3.52
CA ARG A 99 -14.68 13.42 -3.56
C ARG A 99 -14.06 13.40 -2.15
N GLN A 100 -14.31 14.45 -1.36
CA GLN A 100 -13.84 14.53 0.03
C GLN A 100 -14.39 13.37 0.88
N LYS A 101 -15.66 12.99 0.71
CA LYS A 101 -16.25 11.84 1.42
C LYS A 101 -15.55 10.53 1.05
N LEU A 102 -15.32 10.29 -0.24
CA LEU A 102 -14.64 9.09 -0.72
C LEU A 102 -13.22 9.00 -0.12
N TRP A 103 -12.45 10.09 -0.18
CA TRP A 103 -11.09 10.12 0.33
C TRP A 103 -10.99 10.13 1.85
N ARG A 104 -11.99 10.68 2.55
CA ARG A 104 -12.02 10.66 4.01
C ARG A 104 -12.01 9.25 4.55
N ALA A 105 -12.82 8.35 3.97
CA ALA A 105 -12.82 6.94 4.35
C ALA A 105 -11.42 6.31 4.21
N ARG A 106 -10.68 6.65 3.14
CA ARG A 106 -9.30 6.19 2.92
C ARG A 106 -8.30 6.84 3.89
N HIS A 107 -8.47 8.11 4.24
CA HIS A 107 -7.58 8.81 5.17
C HIS A 107 -7.75 8.35 6.63
N ASP A 108 -8.96 7.95 7.01
CA ASP A 108 -9.25 7.50 8.39
C ASP A 108 -8.73 6.08 8.69
N VAL A 109 -8.12 5.43 7.72
CA VAL A 109 -7.59 4.05 7.75
C VAL A 109 -6.75 3.78 9.01
N VAL A 110 -5.72 4.57 9.30
CA VAL A 110 -4.82 4.34 10.45
C VAL A 110 -5.56 4.45 11.79
N TYR A 111 -6.56 5.32 11.88
CA TYR A 111 -7.38 5.44 13.08
C TYR A 111 -8.34 4.26 13.23
N ALA A 112 -8.89 3.79 12.12
CA ALA A 112 -9.75 2.60 12.08
C ALA A 112 -8.96 1.36 12.54
N ASP A 113 -7.72 1.20 12.06
CA ASP A 113 -6.84 0.09 12.44
C ASP A 113 -6.53 0.10 13.94
N ARG A 114 -6.18 1.27 14.50
CA ARG A 114 -5.97 1.42 15.95
C ARG A 114 -7.22 1.08 16.77
N ALA A 115 -8.39 1.42 16.26
CA ALA A 115 -9.66 1.15 16.93
C ALA A 115 -10.03 -0.34 16.94
N MET A 116 -9.47 -1.16 16.05
CA MET A 116 -9.73 -2.61 16.03
C MET A 116 -9.27 -3.31 17.33
N ARG A 117 -8.20 -2.81 17.95
CA ARG A 117 -7.65 -3.39 19.18
C ARG A 117 -7.18 -2.30 20.12
N PRO A 118 -8.01 -1.86 21.07
CA PRO A 118 -7.60 -0.88 22.09
C PRO A 118 -6.38 -1.36 22.87
N GLY A 119 -5.35 -0.51 22.96
CA GLY A 119 -4.06 -0.82 23.57
C GLY A 119 -3.07 -1.57 22.68
N GLY A 120 -3.46 -1.93 21.45
CA GLY A 120 -2.56 -2.51 20.46
C GLY A 120 -1.62 -1.46 19.85
N GLN A 121 -0.50 -1.96 19.32
CA GLN A 121 0.45 -1.16 18.53
C GLN A 121 0.34 -1.54 17.07
N ILE A 122 0.41 -0.54 16.19
CA ILE A 122 0.49 -0.78 14.75
C ILE A 122 1.94 -1.15 14.38
N PHE A 123 2.07 -2.28 13.70
CA PHE A 123 3.26 -2.68 12.96
C PHE A 123 2.94 -2.57 11.46
N THR A 124 3.70 -1.77 10.75
CA THR A 124 3.48 -1.53 9.32
C THR A 124 4.69 -1.99 8.52
N THR A 125 4.44 -2.74 7.45
CA THR A 125 5.44 -3.07 6.43
C THR A 125 5.44 -2.03 5.32
N ASP A 126 6.42 -2.14 4.41
CA ASP A 126 6.47 -1.24 3.25
C ASP A 126 7.39 -1.85 2.18
N VAL A 127 6.81 -2.25 1.08
CA VAL A 127 7.54 -2.75 -0.09
C VAL A 127 6.98 -2.12 -1.36
N CYS A 128 7.80 -2.08 -2.41
CA CYS A 128 7.36 -1.71 -3.74
C CYS A 128 7.89 -2.73 -4.75
N VAL A 129 7.05 -3.13 -5.69
CA VAL A 129 7.42 -4.07 -6.76
C VAL A 129 7.03 -3.50 -8.12
N PRO A 130 7.68 -3.93 -9.20
CA PRO A 130 7.22 -3.58 -10.54
C PRO A 130 5.72 -3.88 -10.72
N ILE A 131 4.99 -2.99 -11.39
CA ILE A 131 3.53 -3.12 -11.58
C ILE A 131 3.15 -4.50 -12.14
N SER A 132 3.94 -5.04 -13.07
CA SER A 132 3.70 -6.38 -13.64
C SER A 132 3.84 -7.53 -12.65
N ARG A 133 4.48 -7.31 -11.50
CA ARG A 133 4.70 -8.31 -10.44
C ARG A 133 3.78 -8.11 -9.23
N LEU A 134 2.99 -7.05 -9.24
CA LEU A 134 2.19 -6.63 -8.10
C LEU A 134 1.16 -7.69 -7.69
N ALA A 135 0.42 -8.27 -8.64
CA ALA A 135 -0.57 -9.30 -8.34
C ALA A 135 0.07 -10.54 -7.70
N GLU A 136 1.18 -11.02 -8.23
CA GLU A 136 1.93 -12.16 -7.68
C GLU A 136 2.38 -11.88 -6.24
N CYS A 137 2.92 -10.69 -5.99
CA CYS A 137 3.39 -10.29 -4.67
C CYS A 137 2.25 -10.22 -3.65
N ILE A 138 1.15 -9.53 -3.97
CA ILE A 138 0.00 -9.34 -3.06
C ILE A 138 -0.71 -10.65 -2.79
N VAL A 139 -1.04 -11.44 -3.82
CA VAL A 139 -1.78 -12.70 -3.66
C VAL A 139 -0.99 -13.72 -2.83
N THR A 140 0.33 -13.79 -3.04
CA THR A 140 1.17 -14.65 -2.22
C THR A 140 1.27 -14.15 -0.78
N THR A 141 1.25 -12.83 -0.58
CA THR A 141 1.22 -12.22 0.75
C THR A 141 -0.10 -12.50 1.46
N GLU A 142 -1.24 -12.45 0.76
CA GLU A 142 -2.54 -12.85 1.34
C GLU A 142 -2.53 -14.30 1.85
N LYS A 143 -1.88 -15.22 1.15
CA LYS A 143 -1.72 -16.61 1.61
C LYS A 143 -0.91 -16.72 2.89
N ASP A 144 0.16 -15.92 3.02
CA ASP A 144 0.95 -15.87 4.26
C ASP A 144 0.13 -15.30 5.42
N VAL A 145 -0.64 -14.25 5.16
CA VAL A 145 -1.55 -13.66 6.17
C VAL A 145 -2.64 -14.65 6.59
N ALA A 146 -3.24 -15.35 5.64
CA ALA A 146 -4.27 -16.36 5.93
C ALA A 146 -3.73 -17.55 6.75
N ALA A 147 -2.45 -17.85 6.66
CA ALA A 147 -1.77 -18.89 7.45
C ALA A 147 -1.30 -18.37 8.83
N SER A 148 -1.41 -17.08 9.10
CA SER A 148 -1.01 -16.45 10.35
C SER A 148 -2.17 -16.38 11.35
N PHE A 149 -1.84 -16.40 12.63
CA PHE A 149 -2.82 -16.14 13.67
C PHE A 149 -3.06 -14.63 13.91
N LEU A 150 -2.23 -13.76 13.33
CA LEU A 150 -2.40 -12.31 13.39
C LEU A 150 -3.23 -11.82 12.20
N PRO A 151 -4.31 -11.08 12.43
CA PRO A 151 -5.00 -10.40 11.35
C PRO A 151 -4.09 -9.30 10.78
N ALA A 152 -3.90 -9.32 9.47
CA ALA A 152 -3.18 -8.27 8.78
C ALA A 152 -4.05 -7.64 7.68
N LEU A 153 -4.04 -6.33 7.65
CA LEU A 153 -4.76 -5.53 6.69
C LEU A 153 -3.82 -5.21 5.52
N ILE A 154 -4.35 -5.23 4.31
CA ILE A 154 -3.61 -4.84 3.10
C ILE A 154 -4.14 -3.49 2.65
N VAL A 155 -3.24 -2.54 2.50
CA VAL A 155 -3.50 -1.20 1.99
C VAL A 155 -2.31 -0.73 1.18
N GLY A 156 -2.49 0.13 0.18
CA GLY A 156 -1.32 0.67 -0.52
C GLY A 156 -1.63 1.53 -1.72
N HIS A 157 -0.56 2.16 -2.20
CA HIS A 157 -0.47 3.01 -3.39
C HIS A 157 -0.19 2.11 -4.59
N VAL A 158 -1.17 1.27 -4.93
CA VAL A 158 -0.98 0.20 -5.93
C VAL A 158 -0.78 0.71 -7.35
N GLY A 159 -1.11 1.97 -7.63
CA GLY A 159 -0.76 2.63 -8.88
C GLY A 159 0.75 2.76 -9.10
N ASP A 160 1.53 2.77 -8.00
CA ASP A 160 2.99 2.88 -7.99
C ASP A 160 3.68 1.53 -7.68
N GLY A 161 2.91 0.46 -7.44
CA GLY A 161 3.43 -0.85 -7.03
C GLY A 161 3.75 -0.97 -5.54
N ASN A 162 3.43 0.05 -4.75
CA ASN A 162 3.68 0.08 -3.31
C ASN A 162 2.47 -0.43 -2.52
N PHE A 163 2.72 -1.25 -1.50
CA PHE A 163 1.69 -1.68 -0.56
C PHE A 163 2.26 -2.06 0.80
N HIS A 164 1.36 -2.13 1.77
CA HIS A 164 1.68 -2.37 3.18
C HIS A 164 0.81 -3.49 3.74
N LEU A 165 1.38 -4.28 4.65
CA LEU A 165 0.63 -4.98 5.67
C LEU A 165 0.56 -4.09 6.91
N VAL A 166 -0.63 -3.89 7.44
CA VAL A 166 -0.87 -3.22 8.71
C VAL A 166 -1.34 -4.28 9.71
N ILE A 167 -0.54 -4.51 10.74
CA ILE A 167 -0.79 -5.51 11.79
C ILE A 167 -0.99 -4.79 13.11
N VAL A 168 -2.10 -5.05 13.78
CA VAL A 168 -2.36 -4.51 15.12
C VAL A 168 -2.02 -5.59 16.15
N LEU A 169 -0.89 -5.44 16.82
CA LEU A 169 -0.34 -6.44 17.74
C LEU A 169 -0.25 -5.93 19.18
N ASN A 170 -0.13 -6.87 20.13
CA ASN A 170 0.26 -6.56 21.49
C ASN A 170 1.79 -6.55 21.60
N PRO A 171 2.43 -5.38 21.83
CA PRO A 171 3.90 -5.29 21.90
C PRO A 171 4.50 -6.04 23.09
N ASN A 172 3.69 -6.44 24.07
CA ASN A 172 4.10 -7.21 25.24
C ASN A 172 3.94 -8.74 25.04
N ASP A 173 3.38 -9.19 23.91
CA ASP A 173 3.34 -10.60 23.55
C ASP A 173 4.47 -10.91 22.55
N PRO A 174 5.56 -11.58 22.97
CA PRO A 174 6.71 -11.84 22.08
C PRO A 174 6.33 -12.75 20.89
N ARG A 175 5.27 -13.54 20.98
CA ARG A 175 4.80 -14.40 19.88
C ARG A 175 4.17 -13.54 18.77
N GLU A 176 3.40 -12.52 19.15
CA GLU A 176 2.79 -11.60 18.17
C GLU A 176 3.86 -10.75 17.49
N VAL A 177 4.84 -10.25 18.23
CA VAL A 177 5.97 -9.50 17.69
C VAL A 177 6.77 -10.36 16.70
N ALA A 178 7.15 -11.58 17.11
CA ALA A 178 7.90 -12.49 16.24
C ALA A 178 7.14 -12.88 14.98
N GLU A 179 5.81 -13.05 15.08
CA GLU A 179 4.99 -13.37 13.90
C GLU A 179 4.87 -12.18 12.93
N ALA A 180 4.73 -10.96 13.45
CA ALA A 180 4.72 -9.76 12.61
C ALA A 180 6.06 -9.55 11.89
N GLU A 181 7.18 -9.76 12.60
CA GLU A 181 8.52 -9.72 12.02
C GLU A 181 8.70 -10.80 10.94
N ARG A 182 8.22 -12.03 11.18
CA ARG A 182 8.25 -13.12 10.20
C ARG A 182 7.45 -12.80 8.95
N LEU A 183 6.25 -12.22 9.09
CA LEU A 183 5.44 -11.79 7.95
C LEU A 183 6.15 -10.69 7.13
N ASN A 184 6.75 -9.72 7.82
CA ASN A 184 7.52 -8.65 7.18
C ASN A 184 8.74 -9.19 6.43
N GLU A 185 9.53 -10.08 7.04
CA GLU A 185 10.70 -10.71 6.43
C GLU A 185 10.33 -11.47 5.15
N ARG A 186 9.27 -12.28 5.21
CA ARG A 186 8.78 -13.02 4.04
C ARG A 186 8.32 -12.09 2.92
N LEU A 187 7.61 -11.01 3.28
CA LEU A 187 7.14 -10.02 2.33
C LEU A 187 8.32 -9.30 1.65
N VAL A 188 9.30 -8.85 2.43
CA VAL A 188 10.48 -8.16 1.89
C VAL A 188 11.27 -9.07 0.96
N HIS A 189 11.59 -10.31 1.38
CA HIS A 189 12.32 -11.24 0.52
C HIS A 189 11.55 -11.58 -0.76
N ARG A 190 10.23 -11.67 -0.70
CA ARG A 190 9.38 -11.82 -1.89
C ARG A 190 9.51 -10.62 -2.81
N ALA A 191 9.38 -9.40 -2.28
CA ALA A 191 9.51 -8.19 -3.08
C ALA A 191 10.87 -8.13 -3.79
N LEU A 192 11.97 -8.41 -3.06
CA LEU A 192 13.32 -8.47 -3.65
C LEU A 192 13.45 -9.55 -4.73
N SER A 193 12.84 -10.72 -4.55
CA SER A 193 12.85 -11.78 -5.57
C SER A 193 12.03 -11.45 -6.82
N LEU A 194 11.20 -10.42 -6.76
CA LEU A 194 10.37 -9.91 -7.84
C LEU A 194 10.90 -8.58 -8.42
N ASP A 195 12.19 -8.31 -8.28
CA ASP A 195 12.86 -7.07 -8.71
C ASP A 195 12.28 -5.80 -8.05
N GLY A 196 11.75 -5.95 -6.85
CA GLY A 196 11.22 -4.86 -6.03
C GLY A 196 12.23 -4.34 -5.02
N THR A 197 11.75 -3.52 -4.07
CA THR A 197 12.56 -2.90 -3.02
C THR A 197 11.98 -3.17 -1.64
N CYS A 198 12.84 -3.19 -0.62
CA CYS A 198 12.48 -3.37 0.78
C CYS A 198 11.80 -2.14 1.40
N THR A 199 11.72 -1.03 0.67
CA THR A 199 11.06 0.19 1.12
C THR A 199 10.54 1.00 -0.06
N GLY A 200 9.21 1.17 -0.13
CA GLY A 200 8.58 2.01 -1.14
C GLY A 200 8.66 3.48 -0.77
N GLU A 201 8.24 3.83 0.46
CA GLU A 201 8.12 5.22 0.89
C GLU A 201 8.57 5.49 2.33
N HIS A 202 8.60 4.48 3.23
CA HIS A 202 8.90 4.71 4.65
C HIS A 202 10.39 4.90 4.95
N GLY A 203 11.27 4.54 4.02
CA GLY A 203 12.71 4.58 4.18
C GLY A 203 13.26 3.43 5.02
N ILE A 204 14.58 3.37 5.14
CA ILE A 204 15.31 2.29 5.81
C ILE A 204 15.32 2.46 7.33
N GLY A 205 15.56 3.68 7.82
CA GLY A 205 15.64 3.96 9.25
C GLY A 205 16.64 3.06 9.98
N CYS A 206 16.23 2.53 11.13
CA CYS A 206 16.97 1.54 11.91
C CYS A 206 16.51 0.10 11.61
N GLY A 207 15.25 -0.07 11.23
CA GLY A 207 14.60 -1.38 11.16
C GLY A 207 14.86 -2.18 9.88
N LYS A 208 15.32 -1.53 8.79
CA LYS A 208 15.48 -2.17 7.48
C LYS A 208 16.94 -2.24 7.01
N ILE A 209 17.95 -2.00 7.91
CA ILE A 209 19.37 -1.97 7.54
C ILE A 209 19.82 -3.30 6.92
N ASP A 210 19.37 -4.42 7.45
CA ASP A 210 19.73 -5.75 6.94
C ASP A 210 19.04 -6.04 5.60
N PHE A 211 17.83 -5.54 5.38
CA PHE A 211 17.16 -5.61 4.10
C PHE A 211 17.83 -4.73 3.04
N LEU A 212 18.32 -3.53 3.42
CA LEU A 212 19.13 -2.70 2.51
C LEU A 212 20.38 -3.45 2.04
N LEU A 213 21.04 -4.17 2.95
CA LEU A 213 22.21 -4.98 2.60
C LEU A 213 21.83 -6.15 1.69
N ALA A 214 20.71 -6.81 1.95
CA ALA A 214 20.19 -7.90 1.10
C ALA A 214 19.84 -7.42 -0.33
N GLU A 215 19.31 -6.20 -0.44
CA GLU A 215 18.91 -5.60 -1.73
C GLU A 215 20.11 -5.12 -2.55
N HIS A 216 21.06 -4.42 -1.92
CA HIS A 216 22.11 -3.68 -2.62
C HIS A 216 23.52 -4.29 -2.49
N GLY A 217 23.73 -5.25 -1.60
CA GLY A 217 25.01 -5.96 -1.44
C GLY A 217 26.21 -5.00 -1.30
N GLU A 218 27.20 -5.17 -2.19
CA GLU A 218 28.45 -4.38 -2.19
C GLU A 218 28.23 -2.87 -2.41
N ALA A 219 27.13 -2.44 -3.02
CA ALA A 219 26.83 -1.02 -3.21
C ALA A 219 26.66 -0.27 -1.87
N VAL A 220 26.32 -0.97 -0.79
CA VAL A 220 26.25 -0.40 0.56
C VAL A 220 27.62 0.09 1.05
N SER A 221 28.71 -0.47 0.55
CA SER A 221 30.07 0.01 0.85
C SER A 221 30.32 1.42 0.33
N VAL A 222 29.80 1.72 -0.86
CA VAL A 222 29.86 3.07 -1.47
C VAL A 222 29.00 4.05 -0.66
N MET A 223 27.80 3.64 -0.23
CA MET A 223 26.94 4.48 0.63
C MET A 223 27.66 4.82 1.95
N ARG A 224 28.36 3.85 2.56
CA ARG A 224 29.18 4.09 3.76
C ARG A 224 30.34 5.06 3.51
N ALA A 225 31.02 4.94 2.37
CA ALA A 225 32.10 5.86 2.01
C ALA A 225 31.59 7.31 1.86
N ILE A 226 30.46 7.50 1.21
CA ILE A 226 29.81 8.81 1.09
C ILE A 226 29.43 9.36 2.46
N LYS A 227 28.78 8.55 3.31
CA LYS A 227 28.41 8.94 4.67
C LYS A 227 29.63 9.40 5.46
N LYS A 228 30.73 8.63 5.46
CA LYS A 228 31.97 8.98 6.17
C LYS A 228 32.64 10.25 5.64
N ALA A 229 32.56 10.50 4.33
CA ALA A 229 33.14 11.70 3.73
C ALA A 229 32.37 12.97 4.14
N ILE A 230 31.03 12.89 4.26
CA ILE A 230 30.16 14.03 4.59
C ILE A 230 30.07 14.23 6.10
N ASP A 231 30.06 13.16 6.88
CA ASP A 231 29.85 13.15 8.33
C ASP A 231 30.91 12.24 9.01
N PRO A 232 32.20 12.70 9.04
CA PRO A 232 33.30 11.91 9.58
C PRO A 232 33.13 11.56 11.07
N ASP A 233 32.47 12.44 11.82
CA ASP A 233 32.25 12.28 13.26
C ASP A 233 30.95 11.49 13.59
N ASN A 234 30.20 11.07 12.53
CA ASN A 234 28.94 10.31 12.65
C ASN A 234 27.91 10.93 13.60
N ILE A 235 27.74 12.25 13.53
CA ILE A 235 26.79 13.01 14.37
C ILE A 235 25.41 13.15 13.69
N MET A 236 25.31 13.00 12.37
CA MET A 236 24.06 13.11 11.61
C MET A 236 23.35 11.75 11.54
N ASN A 237 22.25 11.61 12.25
CA ASN A 237 21.44 10.39 12.29
C ASN A 237 22.28 9.10 12.53
N PRO A 238 23.03 9.02 13.61
CA PRO A 238 23.88 7.86 13.88
C PRO A 238 23.05 6.58 14.01
N GLY A 239 23.55 5.48 13.41
CA GLY A 239 22.88 4.17 13.44
C GLY A 239 21.63 4.04 12.59
N LYS A 240 21.30 5.04 11.73
CA LYS A 240 20.20 4.98 10.75
C LYS A 240 20.75 4.73 9.36
N ILE A 241 20.05 3.90 8.57
CA ILE A 241 20.37 3.50 7.20
C ILE A 241 21.62 2.62 7.14
N LEU A 242 22.71 3.03 7.77
CA LEU A 242 24.01 2.38 7.73
C LEU A 242 24.56 2.12 9.13
N ARG A 243 25.20 0.97 9.31
CA ARG A 243 26.07 0.70 10.47
C ARG A 243 27.48 1.21 10.12
N ILE A 244 27.96 2.22 10.85
CA ILE A 244 29.26 2.87 10.69
C ILE A 244 30.12 2.54 11.90
#